data_67d7a36a651cdc772277f20ec1e5bf9c
#
_entry.id   67d7a36a651cdc772277f20ec1e5bf9c
#
_cell.length_a   1.000
_cell.length_b   1.000
_cell.length_c   1.000
_cell.angle_alpha   90.00
_cell.angle_beta   90.00
_cell.angle_gamma   90.00
#
_symmetry.space_group_name_H-M   'P 1'
#
loop_
_entity.id
_entity.type
_entity.pdbx_description
1 polymer ?
#
loop_
_entity_poly.entity_id
_entity_poly.type
_entity_poly.pdbx_seq_one_letter_code
_entity_poly.pdbx_strand_id
1 'polypeptide(L)'
;MLPAHAMPLSSNVGHCVGCSVGKLVGAELNQHIYEFCMDLLGPEGILYDGYGTSGDADAEDWRGPIQQRFLRSRANTIEGGTSEVMRNILAERVLGLPGDLRADAGMPWKEVPRG
;
A
#
# COMPACT_ATOMS: atom_id res chain seq x y z
N MET A 1 -24.86 -13.17 -33.26
CA MET A 1 -24.41 -14.40 -32.58
C MET A 1 -22.96 -14.17 -32.18
N LEU A 2 -22.72 -13.64 -31.00
CA LEU A 2 -21.39 -13.33 -30.45
C LEU A 2 -20.97 -14.50 -29.56
N PRO A 3 -19.76 -15.04 -29.68
CA PRO A 3 -19.30 -16.10 -28.79
C PRO A 3 -19.01 -15.52 -27.41
N ALA A 4 -19.71 -16.05 -26.41
CA ALA A 4 -19.42 -15.82 -25.00
C ALA A 4 -18.03 -16.45 -24.68
N HIS A 5 -16.97 -15.66 -24.67
CA HIS A 5 -15.74 -16.03 -24.02
C HIS A 5 -15.92 -15.83 -22.51
N ALA A 6 -16.50 -16.85 -21.88
CA ALA A 6 -16.34 -17.02 -20.45
C ALA A 6 -14.85 -17.31 -20.18
N MET A 7 -14.08 -16.29 -19.82
CA MET A 7 -12.77 -16.51 -19.22
C MET A 7 -12.98 -17.28 -17.90
N PRO A 8 -12.33 -18.42 -17.71
CA PRO A 8 -12.31 -19.06 -16.40
C PRO A 8 -11.64 -18.11 -15.43
N LEU A 9 -12.36 -17.70 -14.40
CA LEU A 9 -11.79 -17.03 -13.22
C LEU A 9 -10.76 -18.00 -12.63
N SER A 10 -9.51 -17.82 -13.04
CA SER A 10 -8.40 -18.60 -12.50
C SER A 10 -8.33 -18.34 -10.99
N SER A 11 -8.18 -19.39 -10.22
CA SER A 11 -8.05 -19.34 -8.75
C SER A 11 -6.97 -18.37 -8.24
N ASN A 12 -6.02 -18.02 -9.08
CA ASN A 12 -4.96 -17.05 -8.82
C ASN A 12 -5.45 -15.59 -8.79
N VAL A 13 -6.52 -15.24 -9.53
CA VAL A 13 -7.07 -13.87 -9.53
C VAL A 13 -7.74 -13.55 -8.20
N GLY A 14 -8.47 -14.51 -7.62
CA GLY A 14 -9.12 -14.33 -6.32
C GLY A 14 -8.13 -14.08 -5.18
N HIS A 15 -6.96 -14.75 -5.21
CA HIS A 15 -5.91 -14.55 -4.20
C HIS A 15 -5.27 -13.15 -4.31
N CYS A 16 -5.03 -12.67 -5.53
CA CYS A 16 -4.46 -11.34 -5.79
C CYS A 16 -5.41 -10.21 -5.38
N VAL A 17 -6.71 -10.36 -5.61
CA VAL A 17 -7.73 -9.35 -5.25
C VAL A 17 -7.84 -9.19 -3.74
N GLY A 18 -7.99 -10.28 -3.00
CA GLY A 18 -8.07 -10.24 -1.54
C GLY A 18 -6.83 -9.61 -0.90
N CYS A 19 -5.64 -9.94 -1.40
CA CYS A 19 -4.39 -9.34 -0.94
C CYS A 19 -4.31 -7.83 -1.23
N SER A 20 -4.75 -7.39 -2.40
CA SER A 20 -4.73 -5.98 -2.78
C SER A 20 -5.70 -5.14 -1.96
N VAL A 21 -6.93 -5.64 -1.74
CA VAL A 21 -7.92 -4.98 -0.87
C VAL A 21 -7.43 -4.97 0.58
N GLY A 22 -6.98 -6.11 1.09
CA GLY A 22 -6.47 -6.21 2.46
C GLY A 22 -5.28 -5.29 2.73
N LYS A 23 -4.35 -5.21 1.77
CA LYS A 23 -3.20 -4.30 1.85
C LYS A 23 -3.64 -2.85 1.86
N LEU A 24 -4.54 -2.44 0.95
CA LEU A 24 -5.02 -1.06 0.86
C LEU A 24 -5.74 -0.64 2.14
N VAL A 25 -6.77 -1.39 2.54
CA VAL A 25 -7.58 -1.09 3.73
C VAL A 25 -6.73 -1.17 5.00
N GLY A 26 -5.91 -2.21 5.14
CA GLY A 26 -5.07 -2.42 6.33
C GLY A 26 -4.01 -1.33 6.49
N ALA A 27 -3.40 -0.87 5.39
CA ALA A 27 -2.41 0.20 5.42
C ALA A 27 -3.01 1.54 5.85
N GLU A 28 -4.16 1.92 5.28
CA GLU A 28 -4.85 3.16 5.61
C GLU A 28 -5.43 3.13 7.04
N LEU A 29 -6.06 2.02 7.41
CA LEU A 29 -6.57 1.83 8.77
C LEU A 29 -5.46 1.93 9.82
N ASN A 30 -4.31 1.30 9.57
CA ASN A 30 -3.17 1.34 10.48
C ASN A 30 -2.64 2.76 10.69
N GLN A 31 -2.58 3.57 9.63
CA GLN A 31 -2.22 4.98 9.74
C GLN A 31 -3.21 5.74 10.64
N HIS A 32 -4.51 5.60 10.39
CA HIS A 32 -5.54 6.29 11.17
C HIS A 32 -5.53 5.88 12.64
N ILE A 33 -5.29 4.59 12.94
CA ILE A 33 -5.17 4.11 14.32
C ILE A 33 -4.02 4.82 15.04
N TYR A 34 -2.84 4.89 14.41
CA TYR A 34 -1.69 5.54 15.07
C TYR A 34 -1.80 7.06 15.08
N GLU A 35 -2.46 7.70 14.14
CA GLU A 35 -2.83 9.11 14.21
C GLU A 35 -3.71 9.36 15.42
N PHE A 36 -4.76 8.60 15.58
CA PHE A 36 -5.63 8.70 16.75
C PHE A 36 -4.90 8.47 18.07
N CYS A 37 -3.98 7.49 18.12
CA CYS A 37 -3.15 7.27 19.31
C CYS A 37 -2.27 8.49 19.63
N MET A 38 -1.69 9.12 18.60
CA MET A 38 -0.89 10.34 18.79
C MET A 38 -1.73 11.52 19.28
N ASP A 39 -2.95 11.67 18.77
CA ASP A 39 -3.90 12.70 19.23
C ASP A 39 -4.27 12.50 20.71
N LEU A 40 -4.45 11.25 21.14
CA LEU A 40 -4.71 10.93 22.54
C LEU A 40 -3.53 11.26 23.47
N LEU A 41 -2.30 11.09 23.00
CA LEU A 41 -1.10 11.46 23.74
C LEU A 41 -0.91 12.99 23.85
N GLY A 42 -1.50 13.74 22.93
CA GLY A 42 -1.39 15.18 22.89
C GLY A 42 0.07 15.66 22.82
N PRO A 43 0.46 16.66 23.61
CA PRO A 43 1.83 17.21 23.60
C PRO A 43 2.91 16.17 23.93
N GLU A 44 2.61 15.17 24.73
CA GLU A 44 3.56 14.11 25.10
C GLU A 44 3.88 13.20 23.91
N GLY A 45 3.00 13.10 22.92
CA GLY A 45 3.23 12.36 21.70
C GLY A 45 4.41 12.86 20.88
N ILE A 46 4.83 14.12 21.05
CA ILE A 46 5.97 14.72 20.36
C ILE A 46 7.30 14.32 21.03
N LEU A 47 7.26 13.94 22.29
CA LEU A 47 8.44 13.58 23.06
C LEU A 47 8.86 12.15 22.72
N TYR A 48 10.10 12.00 22.30
CA TYR A 48 10.69 10.71 22.01
C TYR A 48 12.03 10.55 22.75
N ASP A 49 12.06 9.65 23.73
CA ASP A 49 13.17 9.52 24.68
C ASP A 49 14.44 8.84 24.15
N GLY A 50 14.44 8.43 22.90
CA GLY A 50 15.62 7.72 22.39
C GLY A 50 15.69 7.64 20.87
N TYR A 51 16.57 8.43 20.29
CA TYR A 51 17.13 8.16 18.96
C TYR A 51 18.31 7.17 19.03
N GLY A 52 18.39 6.40 20.11
CA GLY A 52 19.42 5.39 20.24
C GLY A 52 19.27 4.38 19.10
N THR A 53 20.31 4.28 18.28
CA THR A 53 20.57 3.11 17.45
C THR A 53 20.97 1.96 18.41
N SER A 54 20.10 1.64 19.34
CA SER A 54 20.29 0.50 20.20
C SER A 54 20.13 -0.73 19.32
N GLY A 55 21.25 -1.34 18.97
CA GLY A 55 21.28 -2.69 18.41
C GLY A 55 20.66 -3.75 19.32
N ASP A 56 20.06 -3.34 20.40
CA ASP A 56 19.35 -4.13 21.41
C ASP A 56 17.83 -3.97 21.34
N ALA A 57 17.29 -3.20 20.39
CA ALA A 57 15.89 -3.33 20.07
C ALA A 57 15.74 -4.67 19.37
N ASP A 58 15.43 -5.71 20.15
CA ASP A 58 14.96 -6.99 19.63
C ASP A 58 13.99 -6.68 18.51
N ALA A 59 14.34 -7.06 17.29
CA ALA A 59 13.57 -6.77 16.07
C ALA A 59 12.13 -7.35 16.12
N GLU A 60 11.82 -8.02 17.20
CA GLU A 60 10.53 -8.62 17.53
C GLU A 60 9.68 -7.78 18.50
N ASP A 61 10.18 -6.68 19.07
CA ASP A 61 9.32 -5.86 19.92
C ASP A 61 8.41 -4.95 19.07
N TRP A 62 7.38 -5.59 18.52
CA TRP A 62 6.22 -4.90 17.97
C TRP A 62 5.52 -3.98 19.01
N ARG A 63 6.02 -3.95 20.26
CA ARG A 63 5.54 -3.14 21.38
C ARG A 63 6.30 -1.83 21.57
N GLY A 64 7.17 -1.44 20.64
CA GLY A 64 7.87 -0.17 20.67
C GLY A 64 6.93 1.04 20.90
N PRO A 65 7.45 2.20 21.30
CA PRO A 65 6.63 3.35 21.64
C PRO A 65 5.71 3.77 20.48
N ILE A 66 4.57 4.33 20.80
CA ILE A 66 3.52 4.74 19.83
C ILE A 66 4.10 5.67 18.75
N GLN A 67 5.00 6.57 19.11
CA GLN A 67 5.67 7.50 18.20
C GLN A 67 6.42 6.76 17.09
N GLN A 68 7.16 5.71 17.44
CA GLN A 68 7.88 4.90 16.47
C GLN A 68 6.92 4.17 15.53
N ARG A 69 5.84 3.63 16.04
CA ARG A 69 4.81 2.95 15.24
C ARG A 69 4.07 3.92 14.33
N PHE A 70 3.78 5.12 14.82
CA PHE A 70 3.22 6.18 14.01
C PHE A 70 4.11 6.50 12.82
N LEU A 71 5.41 6.71 13.04
CA LEU A 71 6.37 6.95 11.95
C LEU A 71 6.45 5.75 10.99
N ARG A 72 6.53 4.54 11.52
CA ARG A 72 6.59 3.31 10.72
C ARG A 72 5.32 3.10 9.89
N SER A 73 4.16 3.47 10.42
CA SER A 73 2.88 3.31 9.71
C SER A 73 2.83 4.07 8.38
N ARG A 74 3.62 5.15 8.23
CA ARG A 74 3.70 5.92 6.98
C ARG A 74 4.19 5.07 5.80
N ALA A 75 5.08 4.13 6.05
CA ALA A 75 5.56 3.21 5.02
C ALA A 75 4.48 2.22 4.55
N ASN A 76 3.47 1.93 5.35
CA ASN A 76 2.44 0.94 5.01
C ASN A 76 1.66 1.29 3.73
N THR A 77 1.48 2.57 3.42
CA THR A 77 0.80 3.02 2.19
C THR A 77 1.74 3.11 0.99
N ILE A 78 3.03 2.88 1.17
CA ILE A 78 4.07 2.98 0.14
C ILE A 78 4.63 1.60 -0.20
N GLU A 79 5.02 0.84 0.80
CA GLU A 79 5.63 -0.49 0.65
C GLU A 79 4.67 -1.52 0.03
N GLY A 80 5.19 -2.43 -0.75
CA GLY A 80 4.38 -3.46 -1.42
C GLY A 80 3.40 -2.92 -2.47
N GLY A 81 3.63 -1.72 -2.96
CA GLY A 81 2.79 -0.95 -3.86
C GLY A 81 2.03 0.17 -3.13
N THR A 82 2.03 1.36 -3.72
CA THR A 82 1.33 2.51 -3.13
C THR A 82 -0.18 2.29 -3.12
N SER A 83 -0.90 3.07 -2.31
CA SER A 83 -2.36 3.02 -2.28
C SER A 83 -2.98 3.30 -3.65
N GLU A 84 -2.40 4.20 -4.44
CA GLU A 84 -2.83 4.52 -5.80
C GLU A 84 -2.62 3.34 -6.74
N VAL A 85 -1.45 2.70 -6.69
CA VAL A 85 -1.17 1.49 -7.49
C VAL A 85 -2.14 0.37 -7.13
N MET A 86 -2.45 0.18 -5.84
CA MET A 86 -3.44 -0.83 -5.43
C MET A 86 -4.83 -0.51 -5.96
N ARG A 87 -5.26 0.77 -5.92
CA ARG A 87 -6.55 1.20 -6.49
C ARG A 87 -6.61 0.96 -7.99
N ASN A 88 -5.54 1.28 -8.73
CA ASN A 88 -5.47 1.02 -10.17
C ASN A 88 -5.56 -0.47 -10.48
N ILE A 89 -4.84 -1.31 -9.75
CA ILE A 89 -4.92 -2.77 -9.91
C ILE A 89 -6.35 -3.29 -9.68
N LEU A 90 -7.03 -2.79 -8.65
CA LEU A 90 -8.41 -3.16 -8.35
C LEU A 90 -9.37 -2.65 -9.43
N ALA A 91 -9.19 -1.42 -9.90
CA ALA A 91 -9.99 -0.83 -10.95
C ALA A 91 -9.90 -1.63 -12.26
N GLU A 92 -8.68 -1.91 -12.71
CA GLU A 92 -8.45 -2.60 -13.98
C GLU A 92 -8.80 -4.09 -13.91
N ARG A 93 -8.34 -4.80 -12.87
CA ARG A 93 -8.42 -6.26 -12.80
C ARG A 93 -9.71 -6.79 -12.19
N VAL A 94 -10.34 -6.01 -11.32
CA VAL A 94 -11.56 -6.44 -10.62
C VAL A 94 -12.80 -5.82 -11.22
N LEU A 95 -12.77 -4.49 -11.43
CA LEU A 95 -13.89 -3.75 -11.97
C LEU A 95 -13.90 -3.71 -13.50
N GLY A 96 -12.82 -4.15 -14.16
CA GLY A 96 -12.73 -4.15 -15.62
C GLY A 96 -12.72 -2.74 -16.23
N LEU A 97 -12.30 -1.74 -15.46
CA LEU A 97 -12.18 -0.38 -15.96
C LEU A 97 -11.01 -0.27 -16.95
N PRO A 98 -11.08 0.65 -17.91
CA PRO A 98 -9.97 0.87 -18.84
C PRO A 98 -8.74 1.33 -18.06
N GLY A 99 -7.59 0.75 -18.41
CA GLY A 99 -6.30 1.20 -17.87
C GLY A 99 -5.91 2.58 -18.40
N ASP A 100 -4.91 3.16 -17.76
CA ASP A 100 -4.34 4.44 -18.19
C ASP A 100 -3.85 4.41 -19.64
N LEU A 101 -3.96 5.55 -20.32
CA LEU A 101 -3.41 5.76 -21.65
C LEU A 101 -1.88 5.66 -21.57
N ARG A 102 -1.35 4.55 -22.03
CA ARG A 102 0.10 4.32 -22.10
C ARG A 102 0.62 4.82 -23.44
N ALA A 103 1.13 6.04 -23.45
CA ALA A 103 1.79 6.60 -24.65
C ALA A 103 3.05 5.82 -25.04
N ASP A 104 3.61 5.04 -24.12
CA ASP A 104 4.81 4.23 -24.25
C ASP A 104 4.55 2.75 -24.55
N ALA A 105 3.30 2.33 -24.64
CA ALA A 105 2.94 0.93 -24.85
C ALA A 105 3.48 0.41 -26.17
N GLY A 106 4.38 -0.60 -26.08
CA GLY A 106 4.98 -1.23 -27.24
C GLY A 106 6.16 -0.49 -27.88
N MET A 107 6.59 0.63 -27.29
CA MET A 107 7.77 1.37 -27.75
C MET A 107 9.03 0.93 -26.98
N PRO A 108 10.18 0.76 -27.66
CA PRO A 108 11.46 0.64 -26.98
C PRO A 108 11.75 1.90 -26.14
N TRP A 109 12.37 1.73 -24.97
CA TRP A 109 12.71 2.83 -24.06
C TRP A 109 13.35 4.06 -24.73
N LYS A 110 14.15 3.82 -25.78
CA LYS A 110 14.84 4.88 -26.52
C LYS A 110 13.90 5.78 -27.33
N GLU A 111 12.73 5.29 -27.69
CA GLU A 111 11.76 5.94 -28.58
C GLU A 111 10.62 6.59 -27.79
N VAL A 112 10.56 6.37 -26.48
CA VAL A 112 9.54 6.97 -25.62
C VAL A 112 9.73 8.49 -25.57
N PRO A 113 8.70 9.29 -25.92
CA PRO A 113 8.76 10.75 -25.83
C PRO A 113 9.11 11.20 -24.41
N ARG A 114 10.17 11.96 -24.28
CA ARG A 114 10.55 12.58 -23.01
C ARG A 114 10.09 14.03 -23.08
N GLY A 115 9.02 14.33 -22.30
CA GLY A 115 8.51 15.69 -22.20
C GLY A 115 9.53 16.68 -21.65
#